data_40497beee1e05ea8362bd04cac7e1253
#
_entry.id   40497beee1e05ea8362bd04cac7e1253
#
_cell.length_a   1.000
_cell.length_b   1.000
_cell.length_c   1.000
_cell.angle_alpha   90.00
_cell.angle_beta   90.00
_cell.angle_gamma   90.00
#
_symmetry.space_group_name_H-M   'P 1'
#
loop_
_entity.id
_entity.type
_entity.pdbx_description
1 polymer ?
#
loop_
_entity_poly.entity_id
_entity_poly.type
_entity_poly.pdbx_seq_one_letter_code
_entity_poly.pdbx_strand_id
1 'polypeptide(L)'
;LKTGSGHAERTSKTMSQKTLYYALRLSDNSVLRVSSTQYSVWVLLMELVPPLIGIAVVMLILAAIMSVHMANKIVEPINNVDLEHPEENQIYEEVGPLLSKIYKQNRQIKSQLEAARRNQEEFGIITENMQEGLLVIDSYTMILSGNSSAWKLFQLKDPKIGDSVYSLNRNEDFRLLIEQVLKGQHGSVLLHMGSEAIQMIANPVNREHRVVGAVILLMNETEKVEREQLRREFSANVSHELKTPLTSISGFAEIIQDGLVKEEDIKKFAGRIYNEAQRLITLVEDTIKVSQLDEGENPYEW
;
A
#
# COMPACT_ATOMS: atom_id res chain seq x y z
N LEU A 1 16.47 -78.87 -75.33
CA LEU A 1 15.22 -79.57 -75.19
C LEU A 1 15.47 -81.06 -75.08
N LYS A 2 15.97 -81.55 -73.95
CA LYS A 2 16.13 -83.03 -73.68
C LYS A 2 14.80 -83.71 -73.28
N THR A 3 13.74 -82.90 -72.92
CA THR A 3 12.46 -83.35 -72.41
C THR A 3 11.25 -82.92 -73.26
N GLY A 4 11.40 -82.56 -74.51
CA GLY A 4 10.33 -82.15 -75.41
C GLY A 4 9.76 -80.70 -75.13
N SER A 5 9.99 -80.13 -74.02
CA SER A 5 9.59 -78.76 -73.70
C SER A 5 10.67 -78.01 -72.87
N GLY A 6 10.77 -76.71 -72.99
CA GLY A 6 11.67 -75.88 -72.22
C GLY A 6 11.09 -74.46 -72.01
N HIS A 7 11.37 -73.91 -70.89
CA HIS A 7 11.03 -72.47 -70.59
C HIS A 7 12.27 -71.73 -70.27
N ALA A 8 12.32 -70.47 -70.67
CA ALA A 8 13.38 -69.53 -70.31
C ALA A 8 12.80 -68.15 -70.04
N GLU A 9 13.40 -67.47 -69.09
CA GLU A 9 12.99 -66.14 -68.67
C GLU A 9 14.16 -65.17 -68.98
N ARG A 10 13.85 -64.09 -69.66
CA ARG A 10 14.81 -63.06 -69.94
C ARG A 10 14.29 -61.71 -69.51
N THR A 11 15.02 -61.07 -68.55
CA THR A 11 14.70 -59.73 -68.10
C THR A 11 15.56 -58.75 -68.89
N SER A 12 14.95 -57.84 -69.62
CA SER A 12 15.65 -56.74 -70.27
C SER A 12 15.87 -55.65 -69.28
N LYS A 13 17.13 -55.33 -69.00
CA LYS A 13 17.48 -54.22 -68.11
C LYS A 13 17.17 -52.82 -68.70
N THR A 14 17.01 -52.77 -70.05
CA THR A 14 16.86 -51.48 -70.79
C THR A 14 15.36 -51.14 -71.03
N MET A 15 14.48 -52.14 -71.11
CA MET A 15 13.05 -51.95 -71.42
C MET A 15 12.14 -52.35 -70.29
N SER A 16 12.68 -52.73 -69.13
CA SER A 16 11.86 -53.05 -67.94
C SER A 16 10.81 -54.14 -68.19
N GLN A 17 11.06 -55.00 -69.19
CA GLN A 17 10.12 -56.02 -69.60
C GLN A 17 10.72 -57.38 -69.25
N LYS A 18 9.86 -58.23 -68.69
CA LYS A 18 10.17 -59.60 -68.43
C LYS A 18 9.52 -60.41 -69.53
N THR A 19 10.35 -61.02 -70.39
CA THR A 19 9.84 -61.88 -71.49
C THR A 19 9.98 -63.35 -71.09
N LEU A 20 8.89 -63.99 -71.02
CA LEU A 20 8.79 -65.49 -70.83
C LEU A 20 8.76 -66.14 -72.17
N TYR A 21 9.68 -67.07 -72.39
CA TYR A 21 9.74 -67.91 -73.59
C TYR A 21 9.36 -69.27 -73.19
N TYR A 22 8.42 -69.86 -73.97
CA TYR A 22 8.09 -71.23 -73.87
C TYR A 22 8.36 -71.90 -75.23
N ALA A 23 9.13 -72.98 -75.23
CA ALA A 23 9.48 -73.69 -76.43
C ALA A 23 9.03 -75.16 -76.33
N LEU A 24 8.32 -75.63 -77.34
CA LEU A 24 7.83 -77.03 -77.48
C LEU A 24 8.40 -77.63 -78.74
N ARG A 25 8.90 -78.82 -78.63
CA ARG A 25 9.34 -79.59 -79.79
C ARG A 25 8.15 -80.44 -80.38
N LEU A 26 7.79 -80.14 -81.60
CA LEU A 26 6.72 -80.90 -82.29
C LEU A 26 7.24 -82.25 -82.83
N SER A 27 6.34 -83.10 -83.20
CA SER A 27 6.61 -84.46 -83.73
C SER A 27 7.39 -84.51 -85.03
N ASP A 28 7.43 -83.40 -85.81
CA ASP A 28 8.20 -83.21 -87.03
C ASP A 28 9.61 -82.70 -86.79
N ASN A 29 10.04 -82.65 -85.51
CA ASN A 29 11.33 -82.13 -85.07
C ASN A 29 11.50 -80.58 -85.15
N SER A 30 10.41 -79.89 -85.48
CA SER A 30 10.37 -78.41 -85.43
C SER A 30 10.19 -77.90 -83.98
N VAL A 31 10.63 -76.65 -83.67
CA VAL A 31 10.46 -76.07 -82.34
C VAL A 31 9.53 -74.88 -82.43
N LEU A 32 8.38 -75.01 -81.81
CA LEU A 32 7.45 -73.90 -81.64
C LEU A 32 7.89 -73.08 -80.43
N ARG A 33 8.17 -71.80 -80.61
CA ARG A 33 8.51 -70.87 -79.56
C ARG A 33 7.42 -69.83 -79.43
N VAL A 34 6.86 -69.72 -78.23
CA VAL A 34 5.87 -68.70 -77.87
C VAL A 34 6.59 -67.73 -76.84
N SER A 35 6.45 -66.45 -77.02
CA SER A 35 6.95 -65.49 -76.12
C SER A 35 5.84 -64.57 -75.64
N SER A 36 5.79 -64.31 -74.33
CA SER A 36 4.89 -63.32 -73.70
C SER A 36 5.70 -62.31 -72.95
N THR A 37 5.46 -61.03 -73.20
CA THR A 37 6.10 -59.92 -72.50
C THR A 37 5.16 -59.48 -71.40
N GLN A 38 5.68 -59.53 -70.15
CA GLN A 38 5.01 -59.01 -68.96
C GLN A 38 5.74 -57.74 -68.47
N TYR A 39 5.02 -56.63 -68.27
CA TYR A 39 5.54 -55.46 -67.63
C TYR A 39 5.63 -55.73 -66.14
N SER A 40 6.79 -55.40 -65.53
CA SER A 40 6.94 -55.45 -64.07
C SER A 40 6.16 -54.29 -63.42
N VAL A 41 5.19 -54.61 -62.54
CA VAL A 41 4.42 -53.64 -61.83
C VAL A 41 5.33 -52.68 -61.01
N TRP A 42 6.47 -53.19 -60.52
CA TRP A 42 7.48 -52.41 -59.85
C TRP A 42 8.10 -51.32 -60.70
N VAL A 43 8.25 -51.54 -61.97
CA VAL A 43 8.83 -50.56 -62.88
C VAL A 43 7.86 -49.41 -63.17
N LEU A 44 6.57 -49.75 -63.37
CA LEU A 44 5.52 -48.79 -63.55
C LEU A 44 5.36 -47.95 -62.29
N LEU A 45 5.50 -48.52 -61.08
CA LEU A 45 5.52 -47.81 -59.82
C LEU A 45 6.72 -46.87 -59.70
N MET A 46 7.91 -47.35 -60.09
CA MET A 46 9.13 -46.50 -60.04
C MET A 46 9.12 -45.34 -61.04
N GLU A 47 8.41 -45.45 -62.16
CA GLU A 47 8.19 -44.38 -63.13
C GLU A 47 7.24 -43.33 -62.60
N LEU A 48 6.31 -43.67 -61.70
CA LEU A 48 5.34 -42.73 -61.07
C LEU A 48 5.93 -41.97 -59.84
N VAL A 49 6.97 -42.53 -59.20
CA VAL A 49 7.60 -41.94 -58.03
C VAL A 49 8.17 -40.54 -58.26
N PRO A 50 8.95 -40.31 -59.34
CA PRO A 50 9.55 -38.97 -59.62
C PRO A 50 8.50 -37.86 -59.80
N PRO A 51 7.42 -38.03 -60.57
CA PRO A 51 6.38 -36.99 -60.69
C PRO A 51 5.59 -36.81 -59.41
N LEU A 52 5.38 -37.83 -58.60
CA LEU A 52 4.75 -37.71 -57.30
C LEU A 52 5.59 -36.91 -56.30
N ILE A 53 6.92 -37.19 -56.27
CA ILE A 53 7.84 -36.38 -55.45
C ILE A 53 7.85 -34.91 -55.93
N GLY A 54 7.85 -34.70 -57.25
CA GLY A 54 7.81 -33.37 -57.81
C GLY A 54 6.57 -32.60 -57.39
N ILE A 55 5.40 -33.25 -57.46
CA ILE A 55 4.13 -32.63 -56.96
C ILE A 55 4.17 -32.37 -55.44
N ALA A 56 4.71 -33.29 -54.64
CA ALA A 56 4.83 -33.14 -53.20
C ALA A 56 5.73 -31.97 -52.83
N VAL A 57 6.86 -31.81 -53.53
CA VAL A 57 7.79 -30.69 -53.32
C VAL A 57 7.12 -29.33 -53.69
N VAL A 58 6.41 -29.29 -54.82
CA VAL A 58 5.70 -28.08 -55.23
C VAL A 58 4.62 -27.71 -54.19
N MET A 59 3.87 -28.70 -53.70
CA MET A 59 2.85 -28.46 -52.65
C MET A 59 3.47 -27.98 -51.34
N LEU A 60 4.62 -28.52 -50.93
CA LEU A 60 5.35 -28.05 -49.76
C LEU A 60 5.85 -26.59 -49.90
N ILE A 61 6.38 -26.25 -51.10
CA ILE A 61 6.79 -24.89 -51.37
C ILE A 61 5.60 -23.91 -51.34
N LEU A 62 4.49 -24.29 -51.95
CA LEU A 62 3.26 -23.48 -51.93
C LEU A 62 2.72 -23.33 -50.49
N ALA A 63 2.72 -24.40 -49.71
CA ALA A 63 2.32 -24.35 -48.31
C ALA A 63 3.24 -23.44 -47.47
N ALA A 64 4.54 -23.49 -47.68
CA ALA A 64 5.51 -22.62 -47.01
C ALA A 64 5.30 -21.16 -47.36
N ILE A 65 5.14 -20.84 -48.65
CA ILE A 65 4.87 -19.45 -49.10
C ILE A 65 3.53 -18.95 -48.53
N MET A 66 2.52 -19.77 -48.54
CA MET A 66 1.19 -19.40 -48.01
C MET A 66 1.22 -19.21 -46.49
N SER A 67 1.99 -20.07 -45.76
CA SER A 67 2.21 -19.94 -44.32
C SER A 67 2.89 -18.62 -43.96
N VAL A 68 3.97 -18.26 -44.65
CA VAL A 68 4.68 -16.97 -44.43
C VAL A 68 3.78 -15.80 -44.79
N HIS A 69 3.05 -15.87 -45.89
CA HIS A 69 2.12 -14.82 -46.28
C HIS A 69 0.98 -14.61 -45.25
N MET A 70 0.40 -15.67 -44.74
CA MET A 70 -0.61 -15.59 -43.69
C MET A 70 -0.02 -15.07 -42.37
N ALA A 71 1.19 -15.52 -41.97
CA ALA A 71 1.85 -15.03 -40.76
C ALA A 71 2.06 -13.53 -40.84
N ASN A 72 2.62 -13.03 -41.93
CA ASN A 72 2.86 -11.57 -42.07
C ASN A 72 1.55 -10.76 -42.17
N LYS A 73 0.53 -11.30 -42.85
CA LYS A 73 -0.72 -10.57 -43.06
C LYS A 73 -1.64 -10.55 -41.83
N ILE A 74 -1.58 -11.57 -40.95
CA ILE A 74 -2.47 -11.69 -39.78
C ILE A 74 -1.73 -11.33 -38.48
N VAL A 75 -0.51 -11.84 -38.30
CA VAL A 75 0.22 -11.72 -37.02
C VAL A 75 0.89 -10.36 -36.88
N GLU A 76 1.45 -9.83 -37.95
CA GLU A 76 2.17 -8.55 -37.91
C GLU A 76 1.26 -7.36 -37.53
N PRO A 77 0.06 -7.20 -38.07
CA PRO A 77 -0.86 -6.14 -37.63
C PRO A 77 -1.32 -6.28 -36.18
N ILE A 78 -1.42 -7.52 -35.68
CA ILE A 78 -1.82 -7.78 -34.28
C ILE A 78 -0.66 -7.42 -33.33
N ASN A 79 0.58 -7.71 -33.69
CA ASN A 79 1.74 -7.37 -32.86
C ASN A 79 2.06 -5.88 -32.84
N ASN A 80 1.68 -5.15 -33.86
CA ASN A 80 1.93 -3.72 -34.01
C ASN A 80 0.72 -2.85 -33.60
N VAL A 81 -0.23 -3.42 -32.82
CA VAL A 81 -1.38 -2.69 -32.32
C VAL A 81 -0.93 -1.60 -31.36
N ASP A 82 -1.19 -0.35 -31.73
CA ASP A 82 -1.05 0.77 -30.80
C ASP A 82 -2.29 0.82 -29.88
N LEU A 83 -2.06 0.49 -28.60
CA LEU A 83 -3.10 0.52 -27.57
C LEU A 83 -3.37 1.94 -27.07
N GLU A 84 -2.53 2.92 -27.40
CA GLU A 84 -2.73 4.32 -27.02
C GLU A 84 -3.60 5.07 -28.04
N HIS A 85 -3.50 4.72 -29.35
CA HIS A 85 -4.26 5.33 -30.43
C HIS A 85 -5.06 4.28 -31.22
N PRO A 86 -6.13 3.71 -30.64
CA PRO A 86 -6.88 2.62 -31.24
C PRO A 86 -7.60 2.97 -32.55
N GLU A 87 -7.89 4.28 -32.77
CA GLU A 87 -8.60 4.73 -33.97
C GLU A 87 -7.69 4.73 -35.22
N GLU A 88 -6.39 4.69 -35.07
CA GLU A 88 -5.42 4.65 -36.16
C GLU A 88 -5.07 3.20 -36.60
N ASN A 89 -5.52 2.21 -35.85
CA ASN A 89 -5.26 0.81 -36.17
C ASN A 89 -6.23 0.32 -37.28
N GLN A 90 -5.71 0.08 -38.48
CA GLN A 90 -6.41 -0.64 -39.54
C GLN A 90 -6.46 -2.15 -39.22
N ILE A 91 -7.38 -2.55 -38.35
CA ILE A 91 -7.47 -3.93 -37.88
C ILE A 91 -8.77 -4.57 -38.40
N TYR A 92 -8.70 -5.88 -38.61
CA TYR A 92 -9.85 -6.71 -39.03
C TYR A 92 -11.06 -6.51 -38.13
N GLU A 93 -12.26 -6.43 -38.72
CA GLU A 93 -13.54 -6.23 -38.02
C GLU A 93 -13.75 -7.24 -36.86
N GLU A 94 -13.22 -8.47 -36.99
CA GLU A 94 -13.37 -9.53 -36.00
C GLU A 94 -12.55 -9.29 -34.72
N VAL A 95 -11.44 -8.54 -34.78
CA VAL A 95 -10.57 -8.25 -33.63
C VAL A 95 -10.97 -6.93 -32.94
N GLY A 96 -11.69 -6.06 -33.63
CA GLY A 96 -12.15 -4.78 -33.13
C GLY A 96 -12.85 -4.82 -31.77
N PRO A 97 -13.82 -5.72 -31.53
CA PRO A 97 -14.50 -5.82 -30.23
C PRO A 97 -13.57 -6.20 -29.07
N LEU A 98 -12.57 -7.07 -29.32
CA LEU A 98 -11.60 -7.48 -28.30
C LEU A 98 -10.67 -6.31 -27.95
N LEU A 99 -10.18 -5.60 -28.94
CA LEU A 99 -9.32 -4.43 -28.75
C LEU A 99 -10.05 -3.31 -28.01
N SER A 100 -11.31 -3.04 -28.39
CA SER A 100 -12.15 -2.07 -27.69
C SER A 100 -12.33 -2.43 -26.21
N LYS A 101 -12.45 -3.71 -25.88
CA LYS A 101 -12.54 -4.19 -24.49
C LYS A 101 -11.23 -4.01 -23.73
N ILE A 102 -10.09 -4.36 -24.35
CA ILE A 102 -8.75 -4.16 -23.76
C ILE A 102 -8.50 -2.68 -23.54
N TYR A 103 -8.79 -1.83 -24.50
CA TYR A 103 -8.65 -0.39 -24.40
C TYR A 103 -9.49 0.19 -23.24
N LYS A 104 -10.76 -0.22 -23.15
CA LYS A 104 -11.65 0.21 -22.06
C LYS A 104 -11.10 -0.21 -20.69
N GLN A 105 -10.57 -1.44 -20.59
CA GLN A 105 -9.95 -1.93 -19.36
C GLN A 105 -8.66 -1.15 -19.01
N ASN A 106 -7.79 -0.91 -19.98
CA ASN A 106 -6.56 -0.12 -19.80
C ASN A 106 -6.87 1.31 -19.33
N ARG A 107 -7.83 1.96 -19.97
CA ARG A 107 -8.30 3.29 -19.57
C ARG A 107 -8.88 3.30 -18.16
N GLN A 108 -9.62 2.25 -17.79
CA GLN A 108 -10.16 2.11 -16.44
C GLN A 108 -9.05 1.89 -15.40
N ILE A 109 -8.07 1.04 -15.68
CA ILE A 109 -6.91 0.81 -14.81
C ILE A 109 -6.11 2.12 -14.65
N LYS A 110 -5.83 2.83 -15.72
CA LYS A 110 -5.12 4.12 -15.69
C LYS A 110 -5.88 5.15 -14.85
N SER A 111 -7.18 5.27 -15.04
CA SER A 111 -8.05 6.15 -14.25
C SER A 111 -8.07 5.78 -12.75
N GLN A 112 -8.13 4.48 -12.42
CA GLN A 112 -8.08 4.01 -11.04
C GLN A 112 -6.71 4.28 -10.39
N LEU A 113 -5.63 4.07 -11.14
CA LEU A 113 -4.27 4.36 -10.68
C LEU A 113 -4.07 5.86 -10.41
N GLU A 114 -4.54 6.71 -11.32
CA GLU A 114 -4.48 8.16 -11.15
C GLU A 114 -5.35 8.65 -9.97
N ALA A 115 -6.52 8.04 -9.76
CA ALA A 115 -7.36 8.33 -8.60
C ALA A 115 -6.69 7.90 -7.29
N ALA A 116 -6.12 6.69 -7.25
CA ALA A 116 -5.40 6.19 -6.08
C ALA A 116 -4.18 7.08 -5.76
N ARG A 117 -3.44 7.50 -6.79
CA ARG A 117 -2.29 8.40 -6.62
C ARG A 117 -2.71 9.78 -6.09
N ARG A 118 -3.78 10.36 -6.65
CA ARG A 118 -4.33 11.63 -6.15
C ARG A 118 -4.76 11.52 -4.68
N ASN A 119 -5.49 10.48 -4.32
CA ASN A 119 -5.88 10.26 -2.92
C ASN A 119 -4.67 10.13 -1.98
N GLN A 120 -3.61 9.47 -2.42
CA GLN A 120 -2.38 9.36 -1.65
C GLN A 120 -1.65 10.70 -1.52
N GLU A 121 -1.58 11.49 -2.59
CA GLU A 121 -1.00 12.84 -2.59
C GLU A 121 -1.81 13.78 -1.68
N GLU A 122 -3.15 13.77 -1.78
CA GLU A 122 -4.05 14.56 -0.92
C GLU A 122 -3.88 14.19 0.55
N PHE A 123 -3.85 12.90 0.87
CA PHE A 123 -3.59 12.44 2.24
C PHE A 123 -2.23 12.90 2.74
N GLY A 124 -1.19 12.81 1.91
CA GLY A 124 0.15 13.31 2.21
C GLY A 124 0.14 14.82 2.51
N ILE A 125 -0.52 15.63 1.67
CA ILE A 125 -0.62 17.08 1.86
C ILE A 125 -1.35 17.40 3.18
N ILE A 126 -2.44 16.72 3.48
CA ILE A 126 -3.19 16.93 4.72
C ILE A 126 -2.31 16.64 5.93
N THR A 127 -1.68 15.46 5.97
CA THR A 127 -0.86 15.05 7.12
C THR A 127 0.38 15.92 7.31
N GLU A 128 1.02 16.37 6.21
CA GLU A 128 2.19 17.25 6.29
C GLU A 128 1.86 18.66 6.78
N ASN A 129 0.63 19.14 6.59
CA ASN A 129 0.19 20.47 7.04
C ASN A 129 -0.50 20.45 8.41
N MET A 130 -0.66 19.30 9.06
CA MET A 130 -1.17 19.21 10.42
C MET A 130 -0.14 19.76 11.42
N GLN A 131 -0.63 20.42 12.47
CA GLN A 131 0.21 20.84 13.60
C GLN A 131 0.58 19.66 14.50
N GLU A 132 -0.31 18.70 14.58
CA GLU A 132 -0.10 17.46 15.33
C GLU A 132 0.90 16.55 14.59
N GLY A 133 1.76 15.93 15.37
CA GLY A 133 2.64 14.89 14.86
C GLY A 133 1.87 13.60 14.63
N LEU A 134 2.01 13.00 13.46
CA LEU A 134 1.48 11.69 13.13
C LEU A 134 2.63 10.73 12.87
N LEU A 135 2.64 9.60 13.58
CA LEU A 135 3.62 8.53 13.42
C LEU A 135 2.91 7.20 13.25
N VAL A 136 3.34 6.41 12.29
CA VAL A 136 2.80 5.07 12.02
C VAL A 136 3.92 4.05 12.17
N ILE A 137 3.66 3.00 12.94
CA ILE A 137 4.60 1.90 13.16
C ILE A 137 3.96 0.57 12.79
N ASP A 138 4.79 -0.42 12.46
CA ASP A 138 4.37 -1.79 12.26
C ASP A 138 4.32 -2.59 13.58
N SER A 139 3.93 -3.86 13.49
CA SER A 139 3.90 -4.79 14.64
C SER A 139 5.28 -5.14 15.18
N TYR A 140 6.38 -4.84 14.47
CA TYR A 140 7.77 -5.04 14.87
C TYR A 140 8.42 -3.76 15.40
N THR A 141 7.59 -2.73 15.69
CA THR A 141 8.04 -1.42 16.18
C THR A 141 8.82 -0.58 15.17
N MET A 142 8.83 -0.97 13.89
CA MET A 142 9.51 -0.20 12.85
C MET A 142 8.64 0.96 12.38
N ILE A 143 9.24 2.11 12.20
CA ILE A 143 8.57 3.32 11.74
C ILE A 143 8.28 3.20 10.25
N LEU A 144 6.99 3.16 9.90
CA LEU A 144 6.52 3.11 8.51
C LEU A 144 6.38 4.49 7.89
N SER A 145 5.90 5.46 8.66
CA SER A 145 5.64 6.81 8.19
C SER A 145 5.57 7.79 9.36
N GLY A 146 5.83 9.05 9.09
CA GLY A 146 5.63 10.16 10.01
C GLY A 146 5.59 11.47 9.24
N ASN A 147 4.79 12.43 9.71
CA ASN A 147 4.73 13.77 9.12
C ASN A 147 5.83 14.69 9.68
N SER A 148 6.02 15.84 9.05
CA SER A 148 7.03 16.85 9.46
C SER A 148 6.86 17.33 10.90
N SER A 149 5.62 17.42 11.39
CA SER A 149 5.32 17.81 12.77
C SER A 149 5.79 16.77 13.78
N ALA A 150 5.65 15.45 13.48
CA ALA A 150 6.17 14.40 14.35
C ALA A 150 7.69 14.50 14.53
N TRP A 151 8.43 14.74 13.46
CA TRP A 151 9.89 14.85 13.53
C TRP A 151 10.33 16.10 14.31
N LYS A 152 9.61 17.22 14.15
CA LYS A 152 9.85 18.44 14.91
C LYS A 152 9.61 18.23 16.42
N LEU A 153 8.49 17.58 16.79
CA LEU A 153 8.17 17.32 18.19
C LEU A 153 9.16 16.33 18.84
N PHE A 154 9.73 15.40 18.09
CA PHE A 154 10.85 14.57 18.56
C PHE A 154 12.21 15.28 18.46
N GLN A 155 12.26 16.55 18.02
CA GLN A 155 13.48 17.35 17.84
C GLN A 155 14.49 16.71 16.89
N LEU A 156 14.01 16.00 15.88
CA LEU A 156 14.82 15.33 14.86
C LEU A 156 14.88 16.16 13.58
N LYS A 157 16.07 16.25 12.99
CA LYS A 157 16.27 16.92 11.69
C LYS A 157 15.87 16.06 10.50
N ASP A 158 16.10 14.76 10.63
CA ASP A 158 15.86 13.80 9.56
C ASP A 158 14.81 12.75 9.95
N PRO A 159 13.94 12.35 9.02
CA PRO A 159 13.00 11.27 9.24
C PRO A 159 13.70 9.95 9.59
N LYS A 160 13.16 9.22 10.56
CA LYS A 160 13.66 7.91 11.04
C LYS A 160 12.85 6.74 10.50
N ILE A 161 12.42 6.83 9.23
CA ILE A 161 11.65 5.76 8.58
C ILE A 161 12.52 4.50 8.46
N GLY A 162 11.97 3.35 8.86
CA GLY A 162 12.68 2.08 8.89
C GLY A 162 13.51 1.83 10.15
N ASP A 163 13.63 2.80 11.06
CA ASP A 163 14.24 2.62 12.37
C ASP A 163 13.19 2.12 13.38
N SER A 164 13.65 1.56 14.50
CA SER A 164 12.75 1.23 15.60
C SER A 164 12.23 2.50 16.28
N VAL A 165 10.94 2.53 16.62
CA VAL A 165 10.29 3.63 17.32
C VAL A 165 10.97 3.96 18.66
N TYR A 166 11.57 2.98 19.30
CA TYR A 166 12.32 3.16 20.56
C TYR A 166 13.61 4.00 20.39
N SER A 167 14.06 4.22 19.15
CA SER A 167 15.17 5.14 18.88
C SER A 167 14.79 6.62 19.04
N LEU A 168 13.47 6.92 19.00
CA LEU A 168 12.96 8.31 19.12
C LEU A 168 12.95 8.81 20.55
N ASN A 169 12.59 7.95 21.50
CA ASN A 169 12.53 8.32 22.90
C ASN A 169 12.84 7.10 23.78
N ARG A 170 13.65 7.31 24.83
CA ARG A 170 14.07 6.26 25.79
C ARG A 170 13.24 6.27 27.09
N ASN A 171 12.24 7.13 27.20
CA ASN A 171 11.38 7.20 28.37
C ASN A 171 10.62 5.86 28.54
N GLU A 172 10.50 5.41 29.78
CA GLU A 172 9.84 4.15 30.11
C GLU A 172 8.33 4.20 29.81
N ASP A 173 7.69 5.33 30.10
CA ASP A 173 6.26 5.52 29.82
C ASP A 173 5.96 5.45 28.31
N PHE A 174 6.87 5.99 27.47
CA PHE A 174 6.79 5.85 26.03
C PHE A 174 6.89 4.39 25.60
N ARG A 175 7.82 3.64 26.17
CA ARG A 175 7.98 2.22 25.88
C ARG A 175 6.74 1.43 26.26
N LEU A 176 6.20 1.66 27.46
CA LEU A 176 4.99 1.01 27.94
C LEU A 176 3.79 1.32 27.04
N LEU A 177 3.64 2.56 26.57
CA LEU A 177 2.60 2.96 25.63
C LEU A 177 2.67 2.14 24.33
N ILE A 178 3.87 1.99 23.76
CA ILE A 178 4.07 1.20 22.53
C ILE A 178 3.76 -0.28 22.78
N GLU A 179 4.22 -0.85 23.87
CA GLU A 179 3.91 -2.25 24.23
C GLU A 179 2.41 -2.49 24.43
N GLN A 180 1.71 -1.56 25.06
CA GLN A 180 0.26 -1.61 25.26
C GLN A 180 -0.50 -1.59 23.93
N VAL A 181 -0.16 -0.64 23.05
CA VAL A 181 -0.88 -0.48 21.78
C VAL A 181 -0.65 -1.67 20.84
N LEU A 182 0.53 -2.26 20.84
CA LEU A 182 0.82 -3.46 20.04
C LEU A 182 0.13 -4.72 20.60
N LYS A 183 -0.31 -4.71 21.87
CA LYS A 183 -1.20 -5.72 22.44
C LYS A 183 -2.69 -5.48 22.13
N GLY A 184 -2.99 -4.43 21.35
CA GLY A 184 -4.37 -4.11 20.94
C GLY A 184 -5.13 -3.19 21.90
N GLN A 185 -4.48 -2.56 22.85
CA GLN A 185 -5.08 -1.63 23.80
C GLN A 185 -4.77 -0.18 23.38
N HIS A 186 -5.76 0.70 23.49
CA HIS A 186 -5.53 2.15 23.34
C HIS A 186 -4.75 2.67 24.55
N GLY A 187 -3.88 3.63 24.31
CA GLY A 187 -3.14 4.25 25.39
C GLY A 187 -2.84 5.71 25.11
N SER A 188 -2.59 6.46 26.19
CA SER A 188 -2.10 7.82 26.08
C SER A 188 -1.13 8.12 27.21
N VAL A 189 -0.15 8.98 26.93
CA VAL A 189 0.87 9.40 27.89
C VAL A 189 1.25 10.85 27.62
N LEU A 190 1.49 11.62 28.69
CA LEU A 190 2.08 12.96 28.62
C LEU A 190 3.57 12.86 28.92
N LEU A 191 4.38 13.22 27.94
CA LEU A 191 5.84 13.19 28.09
C LEU A 191 6.41 14.61 28.04
N HIS A 192 7.39 14.88 28.91
CA HIS A 192 8.15 16.12 28.87
C HIS A 192 9.40 15.92 28.02
N MET A 193 9.52 16.67 26.94
CA MET A 193 10.65 16.67 26.04
C MET A 193 11.31 18.05 26.02
N GLY A 194 12.38 18.22 26.80
CA GLY A 194 12.95 19.53 27.08
C GLY A 194 11.97 20.41 27.86
N SER A 195 11.60 21.54 27.31
CA SER A 195 10.60 22.47 27.89
C SER A 195 9.17 22.18 27.41
N GLU A 196 8.97 21.24 26.48
CA GLU A 196 7.66 20.99 25.89
C GLU A 196 6.97 19.79 26.56
N ALA A 197 5.66 19.91 26.76
CA ALA A 197 4.78 18.84 27.22
C ALA A 197 4.03 18.26 26.04
N ILE A 198 4.39 17.03 25.62
CA ILE A 198 3.83 16.36 24.46
C ILE A 198 2.88 15.25 24.90
N GLN A 199 1.61 15.42 24.56
CA GLN A 199 0.60 14.38 24.74
C GLN A 199 0.71 13.40 23.57
N MET A 200 0.96 12.12 23.87
CA MET A 200 0.97 11.05 22.88
C MET A 200 -0.26 10.18 23.07
N ILE A 201 -1.00 9.94 21.98
CA ILE A 201 -2.15 9.03 21.94
C ILE A 201 -1.83 7.94 20.93
N ALA A 202 -1.82 6.70 21.37
CA ALA A 202 -1.51 5.55 20.52
C ALA A 202 -2.73 4.65 20.34
N ASN A 203 -3.03 4.35 19.08
CA ASN A 203 -4.16 3.51 18.68
C ASN A 203 -3.67 2.32 17.86
N PRO A 204 -4.11 1.08 18.18
CA PRO A 204 -3.76 -0.10 17.41
C PRO A 204 -4.44 -0.11 16.05
N VAL A 205 -3.72 -0.51 15.01
CA VAL A 205 -4.25 -0.77 13.69
C VAL A 205 -4.50 -2.27 13.55
N ASN A 206 -5.77 -2.63 13.38
CA ASN A 206 -6.20 -4.02 13.26
C ASN A 206 -6.53 -4.38 11.81
N ARG A 207 -6.08 -5.54 11.37
CA ARG A 207 -6.46 -6.16 10.10
C ARG A 207 -6.76 -7.64 10.35
N GLU A 208 -7.94 -8.11 9.95
CA GLU A 208 -8.37 -9.51 10.11
C GLU A 208 -8.18 -10.04 11.55
N HIS A 209 -8.60 -9.24 12.55
CA HIS A 209 -8.48 -9.52 13.99
C HIS A 209 -7.05 -9.64 14.54
N ARG A 210 -6.06 -9.13 13.82
CA ARG A 210 -4.66 -9.05 14.29
C ARG A 210 -4.18 -7.61 14.29
N VAL A 211 -3.40 -7.24 15.30
CA VAL A 211 -2.71 -5.96 15.33
C VAL A 211 -1.58 -6.01 14.31
N VAL A 212 -1.65 -5.16 13.30
CA VAL A 212 -0.62 -5.04 12.24
C VAL A 212 0.32 -3.87 12.46
N GLY A 213 0.00 -3.01 13.43
CA GLY A 213 0.81 -1.84 13.77
C GLY A 213 0.05 -0.89 14.67
N ALA A 214 0.52 0.35 14.77
CA ALA A 214 -0.13 1.40 15.53
C ALA A 214 0.02 2.76 14.85
N VAL A 215 -0.95 3.64 15.13
CA VAL A 215 -0.89 5.07 14.83
C VAL A 215 -0.71 5.83 16.14
N ILE A 216 0.28 6.70 16.18
CA ILE A 216 0.60 7.54 17.32
C ILE A 216 0.40 8.99 16.90
N LEU A 217 -0.47 9.68 17.64
CA LEU A 217 -0.72 11.10 17.50
C LEU A 217 0.05 11.83 18.60
N LEU A 218 0.77 12.89 18.23
CA LEU A 218 1.55 13.72 19.13
C LEU A 218 0.97 15.14 19.12
N MET A 219 0.63 15.66 20.28
CA MET A 219 0.09 17.01 20.43
C MET A 219 0.93 17.78 21.42
N ASN A 220 1.29 19.01 21.06
CA ASN A 220 1.97 19.90 21.99
C ASN A 220 0.92 20.52 22.92
N GLU A 221 0.95 20.10 24.18
CA GLU A 221 0.03 20.55 25.23
C GLU A 221 0.73 21.50 26.23
N THR A 222 1.90 22.04 25.88
CA THR A 222 2.73 22.87 26.77
C THR A 222 1.93 24.03 27.36
N GLU A 223 1.29 24.83 26.51
CA GLU A 223 0.48 25.96 26.97
C GLU A 223 -0.68 25.56 27.89
N LYS A 224 -1.27 24.40 27.63
CA LYS A 224 -2.38 23.89 28.45
C LYS A 224 -1.87 23.43 29.80
N VAL A 225 -0.78 22.71 29.86
CA VAL A 225 -0.15 22.23 31.10
C VAL A 225 0.31 23.42 31.94
N GLU A 226 0.98 24.40 31.32
CA GLU A 226 1.41 25.64 31.99
C GLU A 226 0.23 26.45 32.57
N ARG A 227 -0.85 26.61 31.79
CA ARG A 227 -2.07 27.28 32.26
C ARG A 227 -2.73 26.52 33.41
N GLU A 228 -2.80 25.19 33.35
CA GLU A 228 -3.35 24.39 34.44
C GLU A 228 -2.47 24.47 35.70
N GLN A 229 -1.15 24.52 35.57
CA GLN A 229 -0.23 24.67 36.67
C GLN A 229 -0.38 26.05 37.31
N LEU A 230 -0.37 27.12 36.52
CA LEU A 230 -0.60 28.46 36.99
C LEU A 230 -1.96 28.60 37.75
N ARG A 231 -3.01 27.97 37.22
CA ARG A 231 -4.33 27.97 37.88
C ARG A 231 -4.29 27.24 39.22
N ARG A 232 -3.57 26.12 39.33
CA ARG A 232 -3.39 25.39 40.60
C ARG A 232 -2.61 26.20 41.60
N GLU A 233 -1.50 26.79 41.17
CA GLU A 233 -0.66 27.65 42.00
C GLU A 233 -1.46 28.87 42.48
N PHE A 234 -2.19 29.54 41.59
CA PHE A 234 -3.08 30.65 41.94
C PHE A 234 -4.11 30.26 42.99
N SER A 235 -4.82 29.16 42.78
CA SER A 235 -5.83 28.65 43.74
C SER A 235 -5.22 28.29 45.09
N ALA A 236 -4.03 27.70 45.11
CA ALA A 236 -3.31 27.37 46.33
C ALA A 236 -2.87 28.63 47.08
N ASN A 237 -2.31 29.61 46.34
CA ASN A 237 -1.85 30.89 46.92
C ASN A 237 -3.03 31.70 47.48
N VAL A 238 -4.13 31.85 46.74
CA VAL A 238 -5.34 32.51 47.21
C VAL A 238 -5.85 31.85 48.48
N SER A 239 -5.94 30.53 48.51
CA SER A 239 -6.40 29.79 49.69
C SER A 239 -5.53 30.05 50.91
N HIS A 240 -4.20 30.10 50.72
CA HIS A 240 -3.24 30.37 51.78
C HIS A 240 -3.34 31.83 52.30
N GLU A 241 -3.42 32.79 51.37
CA GLU A 241 -3.56 34.22 51.69
C GLU A 241 -4.90 34.56 52.35
N LEU A 242 -5.99 33.85 52.07
CA LEU A 242 -7.29 33.97 52.74
C LEU A 242 -7.29 33.33 54.14
N LYS A 243 -6.59 32.22 54.32
CA LYS A 243 -6.58 31.49 55.61
C LYS A 243 -5.89 32.28 56.71
N THR A 244 -4.81 33.00 56.39
CA THR A 244 -4.01 33.75 57.37
C THR A 244 -4.81 34.85 58.10
N PRO A 245 -5.46 35.80 57.39
CA PRO A 245 -6.30 36.82 58.06
C PRO A 245 -7.51 36.23 58.77
N LEU A 246 -8.15 35.19 58.19
CA LEU A 246 -9.28 34.52 58.79
C LEU A 246 -8.90 33.87 60.13
N THR A 247 -7.74 33.22 60.21
CA THR A 247 -7.23 32.64 61.47
C THR A 247 -6.92 33.69 62.47
N SER A 248 -6.41 34.86 62.07
CA SER A 248 -6.14 35.99 62.96
C SER A 248 -7.44 36.60 63.51
N ILE A 249 -8.47 36.79 62.65
CA ILE A 249 -9.78 37.28 63.01
C ILE A 249 -10.40 36.32 64.03
N SER A 250 -10.44 35.01 63.73
CA SER A 250 -10.97 33.98 64.61
C SER A 250 -10.27 33.96 65.96
N GLY A 251 -8.94 33.99 66.00
CA GLY A 251 -8.16 33.97 67.22
C GLY A 251 -8.39 35.22 68.07
N PHE A 252 -8.44 36.44 67.52
CA PHE A 252 -8.77 37.63 68.26
C PHE A 252 -10.22 37.64 68.76
N ALA A 253 -11.15 37.15 67.98
CA ALA A 253 -12.56 37.04 68.42
C ALA A 253 -12.71 36.03 69.57
N GLU A 254 -12.05 34.88 69.50
CA GLU A 254 -12.04 33.85 70.56
C GLU A 254 -11.49 34.41 71.89
N ILE A 255 -10.32 35.08 71.85
CA ILE A 255 -9.75 35.67 73.06
C ILE A 255 -10.68 36.70 73.70
N ILE A 256 -11.39 37.50 72.88
CA ILE A 256 -12.43 38.45 73.41
C ILE A 256 -13.60 37.68 74.00
N GLN A 257 -14.10 36.66 73.33
CA GLN A 257 -15.26 35.87 73.77
C GLN A 257 -14.98 35.15 75.08
N ASP A 258 -13.78 34.62 75.26
CA ASP A 258 -13.36 33.88 76.45
C ASP A 258 -13.05 34.82 77.66
N GLY A 259 -13.17 36.16 77.46
CA GLY A 259 -12.90 37.13 78.52
C GLY A 259 -11.42 37.23 78.90
N LEU A 260 -10.54 36.76 78.03
CA LEU A 260 -9.08 36.78 78.26
C LEU A 260 -8.45 38.15 77.98
N VAL A 261 -9.28 39.12 77.51
CA VAL A 261 -8.85 40.51 77.20
C VAL A 261 -9.36 41.44 78.24
N LYS A 262 -8.54 42.36 78.76
CA LYS A 262 -8.97 43.42 79.66
C LYS A 262 -9.92 44.38 78.91
N GLU A 263 -10.90 44.96 79.64
CA GLU A 263 -11.92 45.86 79.04
C GLU A 263 -11.26 47.05 78.26
N GLU A 264 -10.17 47.61 78.75
CA GLU A 264 -9.40 48.69 78.10
C GLU A 264 -8.75 48.26 76.75
N ASP A 265 -8.47 46.95 76.53
CA ASP A 265 -7.88 46.38 75.32
C ASP A 265 -8.89 45.88 74.30
N ILE A 266 -10.15 45.66 74.63
CA ILE A 266 -11.20 45.18 73.73
C ILE A 266 -11.28 45.99 72.45
N LYS A 267 -11.25 47.33 72.56
CA LYS A 267 -11.26 48.23 71.37
C LYS A 267 -10.06 48.05 70.45
N LYS A 268 -8.91 47.74 71.00
CA LYS A 268 -7.69 47.46 70.23
C LYS A 268 -7.77 46.12 69.46
N PHE A 269 -8.29 45.10 70.13
CA PHE A 269 -8.49 43.76 69.47
C PHE A 269 -9.61 43.82 68.41
N ALA A 270 -10.71 44.54 68.69
CA ALA A 270 -11.77 44.81 67.71
C ALA A 270 -11.23 45.55 66.48
N GLY A 271 -10.32 46.53 66.67
CA GLY A 271 -9.66 47.22 65.58
C GLY A 271 -8.77 46.34 64.75
N ARG A 272 -8.09 45.35 65.39
CA ARG A 272 -7.31 44.36 64.63
C ARG A 272 -8.19 43.43 63.75
N ILE A 273 -9.31 42.96 64.31
CA ILE A 273 -10.29 42.17 63.58
C ILE A 273 -10.79 42.97 62.38
N TYR A 274 -11.16 44.26 62.57
CA TYR A 274 -11.65 45.12 61.52
C TYR A 274 -10.61 45.29 60.40
N ASN A 275 -9.35 45.54 60.73
CA ASN A 275 -8.28 45.72 59.78
C ASN A 275 -8.00 44.44 58.98
N GLU A 276 -8.00 43.25 59.62
CA GLU A 276 -7.83 41.99 58.92
C GLU A 276 -9.03 41.63 58.00
N ALA A 277 -10.26 42.02 58.44
CA ALA A 277 -11.47 41.85 57.60
C ALA A 277 -11.40 42.78 56.36
N GLN A 278 -10.97 44.03 56.48
CA GLN A 278 -10.79 44.94 55.34
C GLN A 278 -9.72 44.42 54.36
N ARG A 279 -8.61 43.90 54.91
CA ARG A 279 -7.57 43.27 54.07
C ARG A 279 -8.11 42.07 53.28
N LEU A 280 -8.96 41.28 53.94
CA LEU A 280 -9.59 40.10 53.30
C LEU A 280 -10.58 40.51 52.20
N ILE A 281 -11.37 41.57 52.39
CA ILE A 281 -12.27 42.13 51.38
C ILE A 281 -11.48 42.59 50.15
N THR A 282 -10.40 43.35 50.35
CA THR A 282 -9.54 43.80 49.25
C THR A 282 -8.95 42.62 48.48
N LEU A 283 -8.45 41.58 49.17
CA LEU A 283 -7.89 40.40 48.56
C LEU A 283 -8.92 39.66 47.70
N VAL A 284 -10.17 39.54 48.18
CA VAL A 284 -11.28 38.92 47.41
C VAL A 284 -11.62 39.76 46.18
N GLU A 285 -11.69 41.11 46.29
CA GLU A 285 -11.94 42.00 45.16
C GLU A 285 -10.86 41.87 44.09
N ASP A 286 -9.57 41.84 44.51
CA ASP A 286 -8.45 41.69 43.58
C ASP A 286 -8.44 40.31 42.91
N THR A 287 -8.81 39.24 43.66
CA THR A 287 -8.96 37.88 43.09
C THR A 287 -10.04 37.83 42.04
N ILE A 288 -11.20 38.49 42.27
CA ILE A 288 -12.31 38.55 41.29
C ILE A 288 -11.85 39.32 40.05
N LYS A 289 -11.15 40.44 40.17
CA LYS A 289 -10.63 41.18 39.02
C LYS A 289 -9.68 40.36 38.17
N VAL A 290 -8.77 39.60 38.79
CA VAL A 290 -7.85 38.69 38.06
C VAL A 290 -8.64 37.61 37.34
N SER A 291 -9.64 36.99 37.99
CA SER A 291 -10.50 35.94 37.35
C SER A 291 -11.27 36.48 36.13
N GLN A 292 -11.79 37.71 36.23
CA GLN A 292 -12.50 38.36 35.11
C GLN A 292 -11.59 38.64 33.91
N LEU A 293 -10.34 39.03 34.17
CA LEU A 293 -9.34 39.24 33.11
C LEU A 293 -8.96 37.94 32.41
N ASP A 294 -8.88 36.83 33.15
CA ASP A 294 -8.59 35.52 32.59
C ASP A 294 -9.73 34.98 31.70
N GLU A 295 -10.99 35.31 31.99
CA GLU A 295 -12.17 34.91 31.20
C GLU A 295 -12.35 35.79 29.93
N GLY A 296 -11.49 36.79 29.70
CA GLY A 296 -11.56 37.67 28.53
C GLY A 296 -12.69 38.68 28.57
N GLU A 297 -13.41 38.79 29.68
CA GLU A 297 -14.33 39.88 29.94
C GLU A 297 -13.50 41.13 30.35
N ASN A 298 -13.28 42.01 29.37
CA ASN A 298 -12.65 43.30 29.63
C ASN A 298 -13.65 44.18 30.39
N PRO A 299 -13.50 44.44 31.72
CA PRO A 299 -14.50 45.15 32.48
C PRO A 299 -14.55 46.67 32.15
N TYR A 300 -13.84 47.12 31.11
CA TYR A 300 -13.70 48.50 30.69
C TYR A 300 -14.18 48.79 29.26
N GLU A 301 -14.90 47.88 28.59
CA GLU A 301 -15.67 48.25 27.40
C GLU A 301 -16.99 48.91 27.78
N TRP A 302 -16.94 50.24 27.78
CA TRP A 302 -18.10 51.14 27.81
C TRP A 302 -18.38 51.67 26.41
#